data_9e1b68ce81087523140baeaf56cca9e0
#
_entry.id   9e1b68ce81087523140baeaf56cca9e0
#
_cell.length_a   1.000
_cell.length_b   1.000
_cell.length_c   1.000
_cell.angle_alpha   90.00
_cell.angle_beta   90.00
_cell.angle_gamma   90.00
#
_symmetry.space_group_name_H-M   'P 1'
#
loop_
_entity.id
_entity.type
_entity.pdbx_description
1 polymer ?
#
loop_
_entity_poly.entity_id
_entity_poly.type
_entity_poly.pdbx_seq_one_letter_code
_entity_poly.pdbx_strand_id
1 'polypeptide(L)'
;MKRIVIGAVLASLVVSQAVGPVEAKSKVKKKPVVQVDRDKNGIPDAWQKQYHLGYGKQVATKDHDRDGLMNVQEYQLRLNPTKSDSDRDGIKDGKEDSDRDLLTNQQEYTAHLNPLKKDSDQDGISDDKEDQDKDRLTTREEFIVGTQPLKNDSDRDGIKDNEEDRDQDTLLNEDEFELGSDPTKADSDQDGTRDDQEDTDQDGVQNDQELKRIMIKVTDTNKKKFEWRYSNEHQRKELRFKDEIGITDVATLKDRLLVTPSMTEEELLTLVAQALQLPNIKTLHVQIKFYNGQELESEDEHSDDDDSDDDGDDHGDHGDDD
;
A
#
# COMPACT_ATOMS: atom_id res chain seq x y z
N MET A 1 25.11 50.94 -35.78
CA MET A 1 26.59 51.00 -35.76
C MET A 1 27.12 49.67 -35.25
N LYS A 2 27.66 48.88 -36.16
CA LYS A 2 28.27 47.56 -35.84
C LYS A 2 29.72 47.81 -35.41
N ARG A 3 30.15 47.27 -34.30
CA ARG A 3 31.58 47.12 -33.97
C ARG A 3 31.95 45.66 -33.97
N ILE A 4 32.76 45.29 -34.94
CA ILE A 4 33.44 44.02 -35.08
C ILE A 4 34.72 44.11 -34.26
N VAL A 5 34.97 43.16 -33.38
CA VAL A 5 36.25 42.97 -32.69
C VAL A 5 36.88 41.69 -33.23
N ILE A 6 38.00 41.86 -33.90
CA ILE A 6 38.85 40.80 -34.41
C ILE A 6 39.79 40.36 -33.27
N GLY A 7 39.67 39.15 -32.84
CA GLY A 7 40.59 38.53 -31.87
C GLY A 7 41.64 37.70 -32.60
N ALA A 8 42.91 38.01 -32.34
CA ALA A 8 44.07 37.35 -32.92
C ALA A 8 44.24 35.91 -32.41
N VAL A 9 44.47 35.00 -33.37
CA VAL A 9 44.84 33.60 -33.10
C VAL A 9 46.34 33.55 -32.85
N LEU A 10 46.76 33.25 -31.65
CA LEU A 10 48.15 32.86 -31.30
C LEU A 10 48.27 31.33 -31.48
N ALA A 11 49.01 30.96 -32.53
CA ALA A 11 49.44 29.58 -32.73
C ALA A 11 50.58 29.23 -31.77
N SER A 12 50.31 28.42 -30.76
CA SER A 12 51.33 27.82 -29.92
C SER A 12 51.84 26.53 -30.50
N LEU A 13 53.12 26.51 -30.81
CA LEU A 13 53.86 25.35 -31.31
C LEU A 13 54.00 24.33 -30.16
N VAL A 14 53.27 23.19 -30.25
CA VAL A 14 53.45 22.08 -29.30
C VAL A 14 54.58 21.19 -29.78
N VAL A 15 55.69 21.22 -29.09
CA VAL A 15 56.81 20.26 -29.25
C VAL A 15 56.35 18.93 -28.70
N SER A 16 56.08 17.96 -29.57
CA SER A 16 55.80 16.59 -29.21
C SER A 16 57.09 15.91 -28.69
N GLN A 17 57.19 15.74 -27.37
CA GLN A 17 58.15 14.81 -26.82
C GLN A 17 57.57 13.40 -26.89
N ALA A 18 58.24 12.50 -27.54
CA ALA A 18 57.91 11.09 -27.62
C ALA A 18 58.07 10.50 -26.23
N VAL A 19 56.98 10.21 -25.55
CA VAL A 19 56.95 9.37 -24.33
C VAL A 19 57.05 7.93 -24.79
N GLY A 20 58.15 7.29 -24.45
CA GLY A 20 58.36 5.83 -24.69
C GLY A 20 57.24 4.99 -24.06
N PRO A 21 57.08 3.70 -24.45
CA PRO A 21 55.99 2.89 -23.99
C PRO A 21 56.10 2.70 -22.48
N VAL A 22 55.08 3.18 -21.76
CA VAL A 22 54.87 2.88 -20.35
C VAL A 22 54.50 1.38 -20.28
N GLU A 23 55.41 0.55 -19.79
CA GLU A 23 55.11 -0.83 -19.48
C GLU A 23 53.86 -0.89 -18.58
N ALA A 24 52.78 -1.46 -19.12
CA ALA A 24 51.59 -1.74 -18.36
C ALA A 24 51.95 -2.73 -17.25
N LYS A 25 52.07 -2.21 -16.01
CA LYS A 25 52.21 -3.09 -14.83
C LYS A 25 51.03 -4.07 -14.85
N SER A 26 51.33 -5.34 -15.11
CA SER A 26 50.41 -6.46 -15.01
C SER A 26 49.63 -6.35 -13.71
N LYS A 27 48.30 -6.12 -13.80
CA LYS A 27 47.41 -6.25 -12.66
C LYS A 27 47.44 -7.73 -12.26
N VAL A 28 48.24 -8.05 -11.25
CA VAL A 28 48.20 -9.36 -10.60
C VAL A 28 46.78 -9.51 -10.09
N LYS A 29 46.01 -10.38 -10.76
CA LYS A 29 44.69 -10.80 -10.25
C LYS A 29 44.96 -11.49 -8.90
N LYS A 30 44.72 -10.77 -7.79
CA LYS A 30 44.71 -11.38 -6.46
C LYS A 30 43.71 -12.53 -6.54
N LYS A 31 44.17 -13.77 -6.30
CA LYS A 31 43.27 -14.91 -6.13
C LYS A 31 42.27 -14.53 -5.04
N PRO A 32 40.97 -14.86 -5.20
CA PRO A 32 40.00 -14.63 -4.15
C PRO A 32 40.55 -15.33 -2.89
N VAL A 33 40.69 -14.57 -1.81
CA VAL A 33 41.05 -15.12 -0.50
C VAL A 33 39.87 -15.97 -0.09
N VAL A 34 40.04 -17.30 -0.11
CA VAL A 34 39.02 -18.20 0.45
C VAL A 34 39.00 -17.92 1.95
N GLN A 35 37.91 -17.26 2.40
CA GLN A 35 37.71 -17.03 3.80
C GLN A 35 37.33 -18.36 4.46
N VAL A 36 38.13 -18.77 5.44
CA VAL A 36 37.93 -20.04 6.17
C VAL A 36 36.85 -19.82 7.22
N ASP A 37 35.81 -20.62 7.17
CA ASP A 37 34.73 -20.70 8.15
C ASP A 37 34.63 -22.18 8.58
N ARG A 38 35.32 -22.55 9.67
CA ARG A 38 35.45 -23.94 10.11
C ARG A 38 34.21 -24.44 10.86
N ASP A 39 33.54 -23.56 11.57
CA ASP A 39 32.35 -23.89 12.34
C ASP A 39 31.07 -23.76 11.52
N LYS A 40 31.18 -23.29 10.26
CA LYS A 40 30.09 -23.15 9.28
C LYS A 40 28.92 -22.32 9.82
N ASN A 41 29.22 -21.23 10.42
CA ASN A 41 28.24 -20.30 10.98
C ASN A 41 27.95 -19.08 10.08
N GLY A 42 28.58 -19.00 8.91
CA GLY A 42 28.43 -17.90 7.95
C GLY A 42 29.38 -16.72 8.21
N ILE A 43 30.20 -16.81 9.25
CA ILE A 43 31.19 -15.76 9.61
C ILE A 43 32.60 -16.34 9.48
N PRO A 44 33.53 -15.70 8.74
CA PRO A 44 34.92 -16.21 8.64
C PRO A 44 35.62 -16.23 9.99
N ASP A 45 36.40 -17.30 10.23
CA ASP A 45 37.21 -17.44 11.46
C ASP A 45 38.11 -16.23 11.75
N ALA A 46 38.64 -15.59 10.71
CA ALA A 46 39.53 -14.43 10.82
C ALA A 46 38.77 -13.19 11.41
N TRP A 47 37.53 -13.01 10.99
CA TRP A 47 36.69 -11.92 11.51
C TRP A 47 36.27 -12.19 12.95
N GLN A 48 35.83 -13.42 13.27
CA GLN A 48 35.52 -13.81 14.65
C GLN A 48 36.73 -13.60 15.58
N LYS A 49 37.94 -13.98 15.11
CA LYS A 49 39.18 -13.76 15.86
C LYS A 49 39.50 -12.30 16.04
N GLN A 50 39.28 -11.46 15.01
CA GLN A 50 39.54 -10.01 15.07
C GLN A 50 38.74 -9.34 16.20
N TYR A 51 37.48 -9.77 16.39
CA TYR A 51 36.58 -9.19 17.37
C TYR A 51 36.44 -10.02 18.65
N HIS A 52 37.24 -11.06 18.82
CA HIS A 52 37.26 -11.93 20.01
C HIS A 52 35.91 -12.60 20.35
N LEU A 53 35.08 -12.91 19.33
CA LEU A 53 33.73 -13.44 19.51
C LEU A 53 33.66 -14.90 19.93
N GLY A 54 34.77 -15.65 19.82
CA GLY A 54 34.82 -17.11 19.97
C GLY A 54 34.38 -17.83 18.69
N TYR A 55 34.09 -19.14 18.83
CA TYR A 55 33.68 -19.99 17.72
C TYR A 55 32.43 -20.79 18.08
N GLY A 56 31.74 -21.28 17.07
CA GLY A 56 30.53 -22.11 17.20
C GLY A 56 29.33 -21.52 16.49
N LYS A 57 28.40 -22.40 16.10
CA LYS A 57 27.21 -22.00 15.34
C LYS A 57 26.41 -20.88 16.01
N GLN A 58 26.30 -20.91 17.31
CA GLN A 58 25.55 -19.89 18.08
C GLN A 58 26.19 -18.50 18.09
N VAL A 59 27.45 -18.36 17.68
CA VAL A 59 28.12 -17.03 17.64
C VAL A 59 27.47 -16.15 16.60
N ALA A 60 27.09 -16.70 15.46
CA ALA A 60 26.48 -15.95 14.38
C ALA A 60 25.16 -15.28 14.77
N THR A 61 24.34 -15.98 15.56
CA THR A 61 22.99 -15.52 15.97
C THR A 61 22.97 -14.71 17.25
N LYS A 62 24.13 -14.40 17.83
CA LYS A 62 24.21 -13.53 18.99
C LYS A 62 24.27 -12.07 18.55
N ASP A 63 23.57 -11.23 19.26
CA ASP A 63 23.74 -9.79 19.31
C ASP A 63 24.72 -9.50 20.47
N HIS A 64 25.97 -9.17 20.15
CA HIS A 64 27.03 -9.08 21.15
C HIS A 64 27.03 -7.75 21.92
N ASP A 65 26.72 -6.66 21.28
CA ASP A 65 26.73 -5.30 21.83
C ASP A 65 25.35 -4.69 22.05
N ARG A 66 24.30 -5.43 21.70
CA ARG A 66 22.88 -5.10 21.95
C ARG A 66 22.39 -3.87 21.20
N ASP A 67 22.69 -3.85 19.94
CA ASP A 67 22.22 -2.81 19.02
C ASP A 67 21.01 -3.22 18.18
N GLY A 68 20.64 -4.51 18.21
CA GLY A 68 19.52 -5.10 17.46
C GLY A 68 19.97 -5.92 16.24
N LEU A 69 21.28 -6.01 15.97
CA LEU A 69 21.84 -6.84 14.90
C LEU A 69 22.55 -8.07 15.47
N MET A 70 22.44 -9.19 14.77
CA MET A 70 23.23 -10.37 15.07
C MET A 70 24.63 -10.23 14.47
N ASN A 71 25.64 -10.87 15.07
CA ASN A 71 27.03 -10.82 14.58
C ASN A 71 27.14 -11.20 13.07
N VAL A 72 26.31 -12.11 12.55
CA VAL A 72 26.31 -12.43 11.12
C VAL A 72 25.78 -11.29 10.26
N GLN A 73 24.82 -10.54 10.73
CA GLN A 73 24.25 -9.36 10.06
C GLN A 73 25.29 -8.23 10.04
N GLU A 74 25.94 -7.96 11.16
CA GLU A 74 27.04 -7.01 11.24
C GLU A 74 28.23 -7.37 10.34
N TYR A 75 28.56 -8.68 10.28
CA TYR A 75 29.57 -9.15 9.31
C TYR A 75 29.17 -8.80 7.87
N GLN A 76 27.89 -9.00 7.50
CA GLN A 76 27.37 -8.68 6.17
C GLN A 76 27.44 -7.18 5.88
N LEU A 77 27.09 -6.35 6.86
CA LEU A 77 27.11 -4.88 6.78
C LEU A 77 28.54 -4.31 6.98
N ARG A 78 29.52 -5.13 7.37
CA ARG A 78 30.90 -4.72 7.68
C ARG A 78 31.02 -3.82 8.90
N LEU A 79 30.13 -3.98 9.84
CA LEU A 79 30.08 -3.29 11.11
C LEU A 79 30.98 -3.93 12.17
N ASN A 80 31.06 -3.35 13.35
CA ASN A 80 31.89 -3.83 14.45
C ASN A 80 31.01 -4.47 15.54
N PRO A 81 30.95 -5.80 15.66
CA PRO A 81 30.03 -6.54 16.54
C PRO A 81 30.33 -6.38 18.05
N THR A 82 31.17 -5.46 18.43
CA THR A 82 31.47 -5.14 19.83
C THR A 82 31.19 -3.67 20.14
N LYS A 83 30.55 -2.95 19.23
CA LYS A 83 30.19 -1.55 19.37
C LYS A 83 28.83 -1.28 18.76
N SER A 84 27.86 -1.03 19.55
CA SER A 84 26.49 -0.74 19.13
C SER A 84 26.31 0.51 18.24
N ASP A 85 27.38 1.22 17.96
CA ASP A 85 27.50 2.41 17.09
C ASP A 85 28.93 2.35 16.53
N SER A 86 29.07 1.75 15.36
CA SER A 86 30.35 1.43 14.75
C SER A 86 31.12 2.66 14.31
N ASP A 87 30.47 3.64 13.73
CA ASP A 87 31.04 4.85 13.16
C ASP A 87 31.03 6.05 14.14
N ARG A 88 30.25 5.95 15.23
CA ARG A 88 30.15 6.94 16.32
C ARG A 88 29.44 8.23 15.93
N ASP A 89 28.42 8.12 15.12
CA ASP A 89 27.58 9.25 14.74
C ASP A 89 26.41 9.51 15.72
N GLY A 90 26.21 8.59 16.69
CA GLY A 90 25.18 8.66 17.72
C GLY A 90 23.94 7.81 17.42
N ILE A 91 23.89 7.15 16.27
CA ILE A 91 22.85 6.20 15.89
C ILE A 91 23.42 4.78 16.09
N LYS A 92 22.62 3.87 16.62
CA LYS A 92 23.01 2.46 16.72
C LYS A 92 22.98 1.80 15.36
N ASP A 93 23.92 0.88 15.09
CA ASP A 93 24.06 0.18 13.82
C ASP A 93 22.74 -0.47 13.33
N GLY A 94 21.94 -1.04 14.24
CA GLY A 94 20.63 -1.58 13.90
C GLY A 94 19.56 -0.53 13.60
N LYS A 95 19.77 0.72 13.97
CA LYS A 95 18.87 1.85 13.69
C LYS A 95 19.32 2.71 12.52
N GLU A 96 20.50 2.45 11.97
CA GLU A 96 20.94 3.07 10.73
C GLU A 96 20.11 2.57 9.54
N ASP A 97 19.96 3.41 8.56
CA ASP A 97 19.39 3.15 7.23
C ASP A 97 20.54 3.18 6.21
N SER A 98 21.11 1.99 5.93
CA SER A 98 22.36 1.89 5.17
C SER A 98 22.21 2.22 3.68
N ASP A 99 21.06 1.99 3.05
CA ASP A 99 20.81 2.24 1.63
C ASP A 99 19.88 3.42 1.36
N ARG A 100 19.28 3.98 2.41
CA ARG A 100 18.45 5.18 2.38
C ARG A 100 17.12 4.98 1.68
N ASP A 101 16.43 3.93 2.06
CA ASP A 101 15.07 3.66 1.61
C ASP A 101 13.99 3.92 2.67
N LEU A 102 14.38 4.39 3.86
CA LEU A 102 13.54 4.71 5.01
C LEU A 102 13.23 3.53 5.94
N LEU A 103 13.83 2.37 5.71
CA LEU A 103 13.84 1.26 6.67
C LEU A 103 15.18 1.22 7.40
N THR A 104 15.17 0.86 8.66
CA THR A 104 16.40 0.63 9.40
C THR A 104 16.97 -0.76 9.10
N ASN A 105 18.29 -0.94 9.24
CA ASN A 105 18.94 -2.24 9.06
C ASN A 105 18.23 -3.37 9.82
N GLN A 106 17.77 -3.11 11.05
CA GLN A 106 17.02 -4.07 11.84
C GLN A 106 15.64 -4.40 11.25
N GLN A 107 14.92 -3.39 10.75
CA GLN A 107 13.62 -3.56 10.11
C GLN A 107 13.74 -4.41 8.85
N GLU A 108 14.72 -4.13 8.00
CA GLU A 108 14.95 -4.89 6.79
C GLU A 108 15.29 -6.37 7.07
N TYR A 109 16.17 -6.64 8.02
CA TYR A 109 16.41 -8.02 8.43
C TYR A 109 15.17 -8.70 9.02
N THR A 110 14.29 -7.96 9.68
CA THR A 110 13.01 -8.49 10.19
C THR A 110 12.06 -8.82 9.05
N ALA A 111 12.02 -7.98 8.03
CA ALA A 111 11.22 -8.16 6.83
C ALA A 111 11.88 -9.06 5.76
N HIS A 112 13.04 -9.68 6.07
CA HIS A 112 13.83 -10.51 5.16
C HIS A 112 14.36 -9.78 3.92
N LEU A 113 14.60 -8.48 4.05
CA LEU A 113 15.14 -7.60 3.03
C LEU A 113 16.66 -7.45 3.15
N ASN A 114 17.28 -6.72 2.24
CA ASN A 114 18.73 -6.55 2.18
C ASN A 114 19.13 -5.10 2.47
N PRO A 115 19.65 -4.77 3.66
CA PRO A 115 19.99 -3.41 4.10
C PRO A 115 21.03 -2.65 3.25
N LEU A 116 21.49 -3.21 2.16
CA LEU A 116 22.41 -2.57 1.23
C LEU A 116 21.80 -2.31 -0.14
N LYS A 117 20.47 -2.50 -0.27
CA LYS A 117 19.77 -2.34 -1.54
C LYS A 117 18.37 -1.83 -1.31
N LYS A 118 18.07 -0.62 -1.68
CA LYS A 118 16.72 0.00 -1.65
C LYS A 118 15.59 -0.80 -2.28
N ASP A 119 15.91 -1.74 -3.13
CA ASP A 119 15.04 -2.62 -3.89
C ASP A 119 15.75 -3.98 -3.92
N SER A 120 15.39 -4.82 -2.96
CA SER A 120 16.07 -6.09 -2.67
C SER A 120 15.93 -7.09 -3.80
N ASP A 121 14.77 -7.21 -4.40
CA ASP A 121 14.43 -8.18 -5.44
C ASP A 121 14.54 -7.60 -6.86
N GLN A 122 14.66 -6.27 -6.99
CA GLN A 122 14.89 -5.54 -8.23
C GLN A 122 13.65 -5.55 -9.16
N ASP A 123 12.47 -5.49 -8.59
CA ASP A 123 11.21 -5.41 -9.34
C ASP A 123 10.82 -3.95 -9.70
N GLY A 124 11.51 -2.96 -9.11
CA GLY A 124 11.31 -1.53 -9.33
C GLY A 124 10.49 -0.84 -8.25
N ILE A 125 10.07 -1.57 -7.22
CA ILE A 125 9.47 -1.03 -6.00
C ILE A 125 10.57 -0.99 -4.93
N SER A 126 10.63 0.06 -4.16
CA SER A 126 11.58 0.20 -3.05
C SER A 126 11.06 -0.57 -1.84
N ASP A 127 11.95 -1.20 -1.08
CA ASP A 127 11.65 -2.10 0.04
C ASP A 127 10.69 -1.49 1.07
N ASP A 128 10.79 -0.19 1.31
CA ASP A 128 9.87 0.56 2.19
C ASP A 128 8.42 0.61 1.67
N LYS A 129 8.23 0.44 0.37
CA LYS A 129 6.93 0.53 -0.33
C LYS A 129 6.37 -0.81 -0.77
N GLU A 130 7.08 -1.89 -0.54
CA GLU A 130 6.56 -3.22 -0.82
C GLU A 130 5.48 -3.59 0.18
N ASP A 131 4.43 -4.23 -0.32
CA ASP A 131 3.38 -4.91 0.43
C ASP A 131 3.63 -6.42 0.31
N GLN A 132 4.38 -6.99 1.28
CA GLN A 132 4.89 -8.35 1.19
C GLN A 132 3.84 -9.44 1.44
N ASP A 133 2.84 -9.18 2.28
CA ASP A 133 1.81 -10.16 2.67
C ASP A 133 0.44 -9.87 2.05
N LYS A 134 0.32 -8.75 1.32
CA LYS A 134 -0.85 -8.37 0.52
C LYS A 134 -2.06 -7.99 1.36
N ASP A 135 -1.83 -7.29 2.42
CA ASP A 135 -2.88 -6.69 3.22
C ASP A 135 -3.12 -5.20 2.91
N ARG A 136 -2.30 -4.57 2.05
CA ARG A 136 -2.31 -3.17 1.61
C ARG A 136 -1.52 -2.20 2.47
N LEU A 137 -0.94 -2.62 3.59
CA LEU A 137 0.08 -1.82 4.25
C LEU A 137 1.43 -2.08 3.59
N THR A 138 2.20 -1.04 3.40
CA THR A 138 3.58 -1.19 2.96
C THR A 138 4.46 -1.63 4.11
N THR A 139 5.61 -2.24 3.81
CA THR A 139 6.60 -2.65 4.83
C THR A 139 6.88 -1.54 5.85
N ARG A 140 6.98 -0.28 5.38
CA ARG A 140 7.20 0.85 6.28
C ARG A 140 5.99 1.17 7.15
N GLU A 141 4.79 1.17 6.59
CA GLU A 141 3.54 1.44 7.30
C GLU A 141 3.31 0.43 8.40
N GLU A 142 3.57 -0.83 8.15
CA GLU A 142 3.47 -1.88 9.16
C GLU A 142 4.43 -1.65 10.34
N PHE A 143 5.67 -1.24 10.07
CA PHE A 143 6.57 -0.86 11.17
C PHE A 143 6.13 0.38 11.93
N ILE A 144 5.36 1.28 11.33
CA ILE A 144 4.76 2.43 12.02
C ILE A 144 3.64 1.97 12.95
N VAL A 145 2.69 1.18 12.46
CA VAL A 145 1.58 0.66 13.29
C VAL A 145 2.02 -0.45 14.25
N GLY A 146 3.19 -1.06 14.02
CA GLY A 146 3.78 -2.07 14.89
C GLY A 146 3.34 -3.49 14.57
N THR A 147 2.92 -3.75 13.35
CA THR A 147 2.57 -5.07 12.79
C THR A 147 3.77 -5.77 12.15
N GLN A 148 3.58 -6.91 11.53
CA GLN A 148 4.64 -7.76 10.98
C GLN A 148 4.55 -7.85 9.46
N PRO A 149 5.49 -7.28 8.67
CA PRO A 149 5.45 -7.21 7.21
C PRO A 149 5.35 -8.52 6.43
N LEU A 150 5.28 -9.63 7.10
CA LEU A 150 5.16 -10.96 6.50
C LEU A 150 3.89 -11.68 6.93
N LYS A 151 2.93 -10.97 7.56
CA LYS A 151 1.68 -11.54 8.06
C LYS A 151 0.57 -10.52 8.02
N ASN A 152 -0.36 -10.72 7.16
CA ASN A 152 -1.53 -9.88 6.95
C ASN A 152 -2.56 -9.82 8.12
N ASP A 153 -2.29 -10.50 9.21
CA ASP A 153 -3.02 -10.56 10.49
C ASP A 153 -1.98 -10.96 11.54
N SER A 154 -1.33 -9.96 12.10
CA SER A 154 -0.15 -10.11 12.95
C SER A 154 -0.47 -10.77 14.27
N ASP A 155 -1.60 -10.42 14.89
CA ASP A 155 -2.04 -10.91 16.20
C ASP A 155 -2.99 -12.10 16.13
N ARG A 156 -3.54 -12.40 14.94
CA ARG A 156 -4.42 -13.55 14.63
C ARG A 156 -5.79 -13.46 15.27
N ASP A 157 -6.34 -12.27 15.33
CA ASP A 157 -7.69 -12.06 15.82
C ASP A 157 -8.77 -12.21 14.73
N GLY A 158 -8.35 -12.30 13.45
CA GLY A 158 -9.20 -12.48 12.27
C GLY A 158 -9.47 -11.18 11.52
N ILE A 159 -8.95 -10.05 12.00
CA ILE A 159 -8.93 -8.76 11.30
C ILE A 159 -7.54 -8.61 10.67
N LYS A 160 -7.46 -8.07 9.48
CA LYS A 160 -6.17 -7.80 8.86
C LYS A 160 -5.55 -6.53 9.43
N ASP A 161 -4.21 -6.47 9.43
CA ASP A 161 -3.46 -5.34 10.00
C ASP A 161 -3.87 -3.99 9.41
N ASN A 162 -4.22 -3.93 8.13
CA ASN A 162 -4.73 -2.73 7.46
C ASN A 162 -6.16 -2.35 7.88
N GLU A 163 -6.97 -3.33 8.30
CA GLU A 163 -8.38 -3.16 8.71
C GLU A 163 -8.52 -3.00 10.23
N GLU A 164 -7.43 -2.96 10.97
CA GLU A 164 -7.41 -2.59 12.39
C GLU A 164 -7.48 -1.07 12.57
N ASP A 165 -8.03 -0.65 13.71
CA ASP A 165 -8.05 0.71 14.23
C ASP A 165 -7.09 0.79 15.44
N ARG A 166 -5.85 1.22 15.19
CA ARG A 166 -4.76 1.12 16.16
C ARG A 166 -4.90 2.05 17.35
N ASP A 167 -5.42 3.26 17.17
CA ASP A 167 -5.52 4.29 18.21
C ASP A 167 -6.95 4.55 18.69
N GLN A 168 -7.91 3.83 18.11
CA GLN A 168 -9.33 3.81 18.50
C GLN A 168 -10.05 5.13 18.22
N ASP A 169 -9.75 5.69 17.08
CA ASP A 169 -10.44 6.90 16.61
C ASP A 169 -11.54 6.63 15.56
N THR A 170 -11.73 5.38 15.16
CA THR A 170 -12.67 4.84 14.19
C THR A 170 -12.18 4.81 12.74
N LEU A 171 -11.08 5.48 12.40
CA LEU A 171 -10.43 5.27 11.12
C LEU A 171 -9.61 3.96 11.16
N LEU A 172 -9.52 3.29 10.02
CA LEU A 172 -8.69 2.10 9.91
C LEU A 172 -7.24 2.49 9.58
N ASN A 173 -6.27 1.66 9.96
CA ASN A 173 -4.86 1.94 9.70
C ASN A 173 -4.59 2.33 8.22
N GLU A 174 -5.18 1.60 7.24
CA GLU A 174 -4.99 1.93 5.81
C GLU A 174 -5.61 3.28 5.45
N ASP A 175 -6.74 3.62 6.06
CA ASP A 175 -7.47 4.85 5.75
C ASP A 175 -6.75 6.08 6.29
N GLU A 176 -6.14 5.98 7.45
CA GLU A 176 -5.32 7.04 8.02
C GLU A 176 -4.09 7.34 7.17
N PHE A 177 -3.37 6.32 6.69
CA PHE A 177 -2.26 6.54 5.75
C PHE A 177 -2.74 7.17 4.45
N GLU A 178 -3.94 6.81 3.96
CA GLU A 178 -4.53 7.45 2.78
C GLU A 178 -4.91 8.92 3.01
N LEU A 179 -5.41 9.26 4.19
CA LEU A 179 -5.78 10.62 4.59
C LEU A 179 -4.55 11.45 5.00
N GLY A 180 -3.45 10.79 5.38
CA GLY A 180 -2.20 11.42 5.80
C GLY A 180 -2.12 11.68 7.30
N SER A 181 -2.98 11.05 8.10
CA SER A 181 -2.90 11.01 9.55
C SER A 181 -1.91 9.95 10.06
N ASP A 182 -1.66 9.90 11.36
CA ASP A 182 -0.76 8.99 12.03
C ASP A 182 -1.57 7.92 12.78
N PRO A 183 -1.70 6.67 12.28
CA PRO A 183 -2.57 5.64 12.85
C PRO A 183 -2.17 5.19 14.28
N THR A 184 -1.27 5.87 14.90
CA THR A 184 -0.91 5.67 16.31
C THR A 184 -1.39 6.78 17.24
N LYS A 185 -2.14 7.77 16.70
CA LYS A 185 -2.59 8.97 17.43
C LYS A 185 -3.95 9.42 16.94
N ALA A 186 -4.97 9.23 17.71
CA ALA A 186 -6.34 9.67 17.44
C ALA A 186 -6.55 11.18 17.19
N ASP A 187 -5.51 11.99 17.25
CA ASP A 187 -5.43 13.43 16.98
C ASP A 187 -3.96 13.68 16.56
N SER A 188 -3.70 13.55 15.28
CA SER A 188 -2.37 13.52 14.69
C SER A 188 -1.63 14.84 14.83
N ASP A 189 -2.33 15.97 14.61
CA ASP A 189 -1.75 17.31 14.63
C ASP A 189 -1.90 18.02 15.99
N GLN A 190 -2.64 17.41 16.93
CA GLN A 190 -2.86 17.86 18.30
C GLN A 190 -3.59 19.21 18.38
N ASP A 191 -4.51 19.44 17.49
CA ASP A 191 -5.35 20.65 17.48
C ASP A 191 -6.59 20.53 18.39
N GLY A 192 -6.90 19.31 18.84
CA GLY A 192 -8.01 18.95 19.72
C GLY A 192 -9.22 18.39 18.98
N THR A 193 -9.15 18.25 17.67
CA THR A 193 -10.09 17.50 16.83
C THR A 193 -9.48 16.11 16.55
N ARG A 194 -10.26 15.06 16.62
CA ARG A 194 -9.78 13.72 16.25
C ARG A 194 -9.73 13.59 14.73
N ASP A 195 -8.82 12.74 14.23
CA ASP A 195 -8.62 12.54 12.81
C ASP A 195 -9.89 12.06 12.08
N ASP A 196 -10.73 11.23 12.74
CA ASP A 196 -12.03 10.80 12.22
C ASP A 196 -13.04 11.96 12.06
N GLN A 197 -12.92 13.02 12.87
CA GLN A 197 -13.82 14.17 12.90
C GLN A 197 -13.32 15.36 12.09
N GLU A 198 -12.11 15.28 11.56
CA GLU A 198 -11.59 16.27 10.65
C GLU A 198 -12.24 16.18 9.26
N ASP A 199 -12.17 17.26 8.52
CA ASP A 199 -12.55 17.38 7.11
C ASP A 199 -11.28 17.70 6.31
N THR A 200 -10.51 16.65 6.00
CA THR A 200 -9.16 16.77 5.42
C THR A 200 -9.19 17.42 4.03
N ASP A 201 -10.19 17.14 3.19
CA ASP A 201 -10.29 17.67 1.83
C ASP A 201 -11.14 18.93 1.73
N GLN A 202 -11.73 19.39 2.85
CA GLN A 202 -12.50 20.62 3.01
C GLN A 202 -13.78 20.67 2.16
N ASP A 203 -14.44 19.55 1.99
CA ASP A 203 -15.69 19.45 1.24
C ASP A 203 -16.94 19.55 2.14
N GLY A 204 -16.77 19.56 3.45
CA GLY A 204 -17.82 19.68 4.47
C GLY A 204 -18.29 18.34 5.03
N VAL A 205 -17.62 17.24 4.70
CA VAL A 205 -17.86 15.89 5.22
C VAL A 205 -16.67 15.49 6.11
N GLN A 206 -16.96 14.90 7.27
CA GLN A 206 -15.90 14.41 8.17
C GLN A 206 -15.26 13.14 7.59
N ASN A 207 -14.00 12.89 7.92
CA ASN A 207 -13.21 11.78 7.40
C ASN A 207 -13.89 10.41 7.60
N ASP A 208 -14.50 10.15 8.76
CA ASP A 208 -15.23 8.91 9.06
C ASP A 208 -16.50 8.71 8.21
N GLN A 209 -17.03 9.79 7.66
CA GLN A 209 -18.23 9.81 6.82
C GLN A 209 -17.93 9.89 5.31
N GLU A 210 -16.67 10.06 4.96
CA GLU A 210 -16.20 10.10 3.59
C GLU A 210 -16.42 8.77 2.85
N LEU A 211 -16.81 8.90 1.57
CA LEU A 211 -17.00 7.75 0.67
C LEU A 211 -15.66 7.25 0.14
N LYS A 212 -15.23 6.08 0.60
CA LYS A 212 -14.07 5.38 0.07
C LYS A 212 -14.36 4.72 -1.27
N ARG A 213 -15.50 4.03 -1.36
CA ARG A 213 -15.93 3.34 -2.58
C ARG A 213 -17.44 3.30 -2.69
N ILE A 214 -17.93 3.43 -3.92
CA ILE A 214 -19.33 3.12 -4.24
C ILE A 214 -19.40 2.36 -5.56
N MET A 215 -20.22 1.31 -5.59
CA MET A 215 -20.54 0.55 -6.78
C MET A 215 -22.05 0.46 -6.94
N ILE A 216 -22.55 0.84 -8.11
CA ILE A 216 -23.96 0.73 -8.47
C ILE A 216 -24.07 -0.14 -9.72
N LYS A 217 -24.89 -1.17 -9.66
CA LYS A 217 -25.26 -2.01 -10.80
C LYS A 217 -26.76 -1.97 -10.97
N VAL A 218 -27.19 -1.72 -12.18
CA VAL A 218 -28.61 -1.69 -12.56
C VAL A 218 -28.84 -2.58 -13.76
N THR A 219 -29.95 -3.30 -13.75
CA THR A 219 -30.51 -3.96 -14.95
C THR A 219 -31.91 -3.43 -15.17
N ASP A 220 -32.23 -2.93 -16.37
CA ASP A 220 -33.57 -2.51 -16.73
C ASP A 220 -34.48 -3.69 -17.18
N THR A 221 -35.75 -3.47 -17.33
CA THR A 221 -36.70 -4.47 -17.80
C THR A 221 -36.40 -4.99 -19.21
N ASN A 222 -35.62 -4.28 -20.02
CA ASN A 222 -35.12 -4.67 -21.32
C ASN A 222 -33.80 -5.45 -21.27
N LYS A 223 -33.32 -5.82 -20.08
CA LYS A 223 -32.06 -6.50 -19.83
C LYS A 223 -30.80 -5.70 -20.19
N LYS A 224 -30.92 -4.38 -20.36
CA LYS A 224 -29.78 -3.49 -20.51
C LYS A 224 -29.16 -3.23 -19.14
N LYS A 225 -27.85 -3.04 -19.10
CA LYS A 225 -27.07 -2.91 -17.87
C LYS A 225 -26.43 -1.54 -17.76
N PHE A 226 -26.39 -1.04 -16.53
CA PHE A 226 -25.57 0.07 -16.13
C PHE A 226 -24.69 -0.39 -14.98
N GLU A 227 -23.42 -0.04 -15.01
CA GLU A 227 -22.46 -0.24 -13.95
C GLU A 227 -21.69 1.04 -13.74
N TRP A 228 -21.68 1.53 -12.53
CA TRP A 228 -20.98 2.72 -12.14
C TRP A 228 -20.17 2.43 -10.88
N ARG A 229 -18.91 2.84 -10.89
CA ARG A 229 -17.99 2.69 -9.76
C ARG A 229 -17.26 3.99 -9.54
N TYR A 230 -17.26 4.43 -8.31
CA TYR A 230 -16.40 5.48 -7.81
C TYR A 230 -15.49 4.88 -6.76
N SER A 231 -14.23 5.29 -6.75
CA SER A 231 -13.25 4.96 -5.73
C SER A 231 -12.41 6.20 -5.42
N ASN A 232 -12.15 6.42 -4.16
CA ASN A 232 -11.26 7.46 -3.64
C ASN A 232 -10.11 6.79 -2.86
N GLU A 233 -9.58 5.69 -3.36
CA GLU A 233 -8.49 4.94 -2.74
C GLU A 233 -7.13 5.51 -3.17
N HIS A 234 -6.16 5.50 -2.26
CA HIS A 234 -4.79 5.95 -2.50
C HIS A 234 -4.70 7.38 -3.06
N GLN A 235 -5.55 8.28 -2.54
CA GLN A 235 -5.65 9.68 -3.00
C GLN A 235 -5.93 9.80 -4.51
N ARG A 236 -6.47 8.75 -5.12
CA ARG A 236 -6.86 8.72 -6.53
C ARG A 236 -8.36 8.59 -6.66
N LYS A 237 -9.02 9.69 -7.02
CA LYS A 237 -10.44 9.66 -7.36
C LYS A 237 -10.58 9.00 -8.75
N GLU A 238 -11.07 7.76 -8.78
CA GLU A 238 -11.33 7.04 -10.02
C GLU A 238 -12.82 6.92 -10.26
N LEU A 239 -13.26 7.22 -11.48
CA LEU A 239 -14.61 7.03 -11.94
C LEU A 239 -14.60 6.08 -13.13
N ARG A 240 -15.30 4.96 -13.03
CA ARG A 240 -15.48 4.00 -14.12
C ARG A 240 -16.96 3.69 -14.31
N PHE A 241 -17.43 3.68 -15.55
CA PHE A 241 -18.82 3.29 -15.82
C PHE A 241 -18.96 2.58 -17.15
N LYS A 242 -19.96 1.72 -17.21
CA LYS A 242 -20.48 1.07 -18.42
C LYS A 242 -21.96 1.34 -18.49
N ASP A 243 -22.44 1.98 -19.53
CA ASP A 243 -23.82 2.40 -19.68
C ASP A 243 -24.43 1.90 -20.98
N GLU A 244 -25.35 0.94 -20.88
CA GLU A 244 -26.15 0.43 -21.98
C GLU A 244 -27.57 1.01 -21.96
N ILE A 245 -27.95 1.69 -20.85
CA ILE A 245 -29.29 2.24 -20.62
C ILE A 245 -29.41 3.65 -21.20
N GLY A 246 -28.32 4.45 -21.11
CA GLY A 246 -28.26 5.83 -21.58
C GLY A 246 -28.57 6.84 -20.48
N ILE A 247 -27.96 6.67 -19.30
CA ILE A 247 -28.12 7.58 -18.15
C ILE A 247 -27.39 8.88 -18.43
N THR A 248 -28.09 10.00 -18.24
CA THR A 248 -27.49 11.32 -18.36
C THR A 248 -26.73 11.71 -17.08
N ASP A 249 -25.68 12.54 -17.22
CA ASP A 249 -24.93 13.13 -16.13
C ASP A 249 -24.27 12.15 -15.14
N VAL A 250 -23.78 11.03 -15.67
CA VAL A 250 -23.12 9.96 -14.90
C VAL A 250 -21.88 10.50 -14.16
N ALA A 251 -21.20 11.48 -14.74
CA ALA A 251 -19.98 12.06 -14.15
C ALA A 251 -20.25 12.80 -12.83
N THR A 252 -21.45 13.35 -12.65
CA THR A 252 -21.86 14.08 -11.43
C THR A 252 -22.69 13.22 -10.49
N LEU A 253 -22.78 11.93 -10.72
CA LEU A 253 -23.62 11.04 -9.91
C LEU A 253 -23.17 11.04 -8.44
N LYS A 254 -21.86 11.01 -8.16
CA LYS A 254 -21.30 11.08 -6.80
C LYS A 254 -21.83 12.30 -6.06
N ASP A 255 -21.83 13.47 -6.68
CA ASP A 255 -22.23 14.74 -6.05
C ASP A 255 -23.74 14.81 -5.75
N ARG A 256 -24.53 13.93 -6.36
CA ARG A 256 -25.97 13.79 -6.12
C ARG A 256 -26.32 12.74 -5.07
N LEU A 257 -25.37 11.86 -4.77
CA LEU A 257 -25.52 10.79 -3.79
C LEU A 257 -24.99 11.25 -2.43
N LEU A 258 -25.86 11.93 -1.67
CA LEU A 258 -25.54 12.35 -0.30
C LEU A 258 -25.75 11.15 0.64
N VAL A 259 -24.84 10.19 0.57
CA VAL A 259 -24.89 8.95 1.36
C VAL A 259 -24.18 9.18 2.69
N THR A 260 -24.79 8.65 3.77
CA THR A 260 -24.17 8.66 5.10
C THR A 260 -24.12 7.23 5.69
N PRO A 261 -23.17 6.92 6.58
CA PRO A 261 -23.06 5.60 7.19
C PRO A 261 -24.31 5.16 7.98
N SER A 262 -25.15 6.09 8.39
CA SER A 262 -26.36 5.82 9.17
C SER A 262 -27.60 5.49 8.34
N MET A 263 -27.51 5.52 7.00
CA MET A 263 -28.65 5.20 6.12
C MET A 263 -29.07 3.73 6.24
N THR A 264 -30.38 3.52 6.14
CA THR A 264 -30.94 2.18 5.98
C THR A 264 -30.83 1.73 4.51
N GLU A 265 -30.96 0.43 4.27
CA GLU A 265 -30.96 -0.14 2.90
C GLU A 265 -32.07 0.49 2.03
N GLU A 266 -33.27 0.68 2.58
CA GLU A 266 -34.42 1.27 1.87
C GLU A 266 -34.17 2.75 1.50
N GLU A 267 -33.57 3.52 2.41
CA GLU A 267 -33.18 4.91 2.15
C GLU A 267 -32.10 4.99 1.06
N LEU A 268 -31.11 4.08 1.10
CA LEU A 268 -30.06 3.99 0.11
C LEU A 268 -30.61 3.65 -1.29
N LEU A 269 -31.43 2.61 -1.41
CA LEU A 269 -32.05 2.24 -2.68
C LEU A 269 -32.91 3.36 -3.24
N THR A 270 -33.71 4.00 -2.39
CA THR A 270 -34.54 5.16 -2.77
C THR A 270 -33.70 6.31 -3.29
N LEU A 271 -32.63 6.66 -2.58
CA LEU A 271 -31.71 7.73 -2.97
C LEU A 271 -31.07 7.46 -4.33
N VAL A 272 -30.54 6.24 -4.53
CA VAL A 272 -29.87 5.85 -5.76
C VAL A 272 -30.86 5.82 -6.94
N ALA A 273 -32.06 5.25 -6.75
CA ALA A 273 -33.09 5.21 -7.78
C ALA A 273 -33.51 6.63 -8.22
N GLN A 274 -33.67 7.56 -7.27
CA GLN A 274 -33.95 8.96 -7.54
C GLN A 274 -32.79 9.66 -8.29
N ALA A 275 -31.55 9.41 -7.86
CA ALA A 275 -30.38 9.99 -8.48
C ALA A 275 -30.19 9.50 -9.93
N LEU A 276 -30.51 8.27 -10.21
CA LEU A 276 -30.42 7.67 -11.56
C LEU A 276 -31.58 8.09 -12.48
N GLN A 277 -32.73 8.49 -11.93
CA GLN A 277 -33.95 8.88 -12.66
C GLN A 277 -34.43 7.81 -13.65
N LEU A 278 -34.29 6.55 -13.29
CA LEU A 278 -34.67 5.42 -14.15
C LEU A 278 -36.10 4.97 -13.86
N PRO A 279 -37.00 4.95 -14.86
CA PRO A 279 -38.40 4.56 -14.65
C PRO A 279 -38.65 3.05 -14.60
N ASN A 280 -37.72 2.23 -15.08
CA ASN A 280 -37.91 0.80 -15.31
C ASN A 280 -36.73 -0.02 -14.82
N ILE A 281 -36.41 0.08 -13.53
CA ILE A 281 -35.39 -0.75 -12.89
C ILE A 281 -35.98 -2.13 -12.63
N LYS A 282 -35.29 -3.19 -13.08
CA LYS A 282 -35.58 -4.58 -12.75
C LYS A 282 -34.76 -5.03 -11.55
N THR A 283 -33.46 -4.75 -11.56
CA THR A 283 -32.59 -5.01 -10.42
C THR A 283 -31.72 -3.79 -10.14
N LEU A 284 -31.56 -3.45 -8.88
CA LEU A 284 -30.66 -2.42 -8.38
C LEU A 284 -29.80 -3.03 -7.26
N HIS A 285 -28.50 -3.07 -7.47
CA HIS A 285 -27.52 -3.48 -6.48
C HIS A 285 -26.60 -2.30 -6.19
N VAL A 286 -26.45 -1.97 -4.91
CA VAL A 286 -25.63 -0.86 -4.42
C VAL A 286 -24.71 -1.39 -3.34
N GLN A 287 -23.44 -1.08 -3.46
CA GLN A 287 -22.42 -1.39 -2.45
C GLN A 287 -21.59 -0.14 -2.19
N ILE A 288 -21.44 0.22 -0.93
CA ILE A 288 -20.73 1.42 -0.47
C ILE A 288 -19.79 1.05 0.66
N LYS A 289 -18.59 1.61 0.64
CA LYS A 289 -17.62 1.53 1.73
C LYS A 289 -17.20 2.96 2.12
N PHE A 290 -17.15 3.21 3.42
CA PHE A 290 -16.67 4.45 4.03
C PHE A 290 -15.25 4.30 4.58
N TYR A 291 -14.59 5.41 4.89
CA TYR A 291 -13.24 5.39 5.48
C TYR A 291 -13.21 4.85 6.91
N ASN A 292 -14.32 4.83 7.62
CA ASN A 292 -14.43 4.15 8.93
C ASN A 292 -14.63 2.62 8.82
N GLY A 293 -14.42 2.03 7.64
CA GLY A 293 -14.61 0.61 7.37
C GLY A 293 -16.05 0.16 7.26
N GLN A 294 -17.03 1.01 7.55
CA GLN A 294 -18.44 0.65 7.43
C GLN A 294 -18.83 0.38 5.98
N GLU A 295 -19.60 -0.67 5.78
CA GLU A 295 -20.12 -1.03 4.46
C GLU A 295 -21.66 -1.03 4.47
N LEU A 296 -22.26 -0.48 3.44
CA LEU A 296 -23.68 -0.60 3.15
C LEU A 296 -23.83 -1.38 1.84
N GLU A 297 -24.61 -2.45 1.87
CA GLU A 297 -24.95 -3.24 0.69
C GLU A 297 -26.45 -3.43 0.65
N SER A 298 -27.04 -3.23 -0.53
CA SER A 298 -28.46 -3.41 -0.73
C SER A 298 -28.76 -3.89 -2.13
N GLU A 299 -29.72 -4.79 -2.27
CA GLU A 299 -30.18 -5.35 -3.53
C GLU A 299 -31.71 -5.35 -3.58
N ASP A 300 -32.26 -4.78 -4.65
CA ASP A 300 -33.71 -4.80 -4.91
C ASP A 300 -33.96 -5.54 -6.23
N GLU A 301 -34.72 -6.63 -6.18
CA GLU A 301 -35.25 -7.35 -7.33
C GLU A 301 -36.74 -7.13 -7.47
N HIS A 302 -37.15 -6.31 -8.41
CA HIS A 302 -38.56 -6.22 -8.79
C HIS A 302 -38.97 -7.51 -9.55
N SER A 303 -39.58 -8.45 -8.84
CA SER A 303 -40.22 -9.60 -9.48
C SER A 303 -41.47 -9.11 -10.22
N ASP A 304 -41.47 -9.32 -11.56
CA ASP A 304 -42.68 -9.15 -12.39
C ASP A 304 -43.64 -10.33 -12.12
N ASP A 305 -44.06 -10.52 -10.86
CA ASP A 305 -45.13 -11.49 -10.52
C ASP A 305 -46.48 -10.84 -10.67
N ASP A 306 -46.80 -10.41 -11.90
CA ASP A 306 -48.15 -10.18 -12.37
C ASP A 306 -48.54 -11.27 -13.39
N ASP A 307 -48.36 -12.52 -13.03
CA ASP A 307 -49.11 -13.59 -13.62
C ASP A 307 -50.51 -13.65 -12.98
N SER A 308 -51.35 -12.72 -13.38
CA SER A 308 -52.79 -12.86 -13.24
C SER A 308 -53.22 -13.99 -14.18
N ASP A 309 -53.13 -15.22 -13.72
CA ASP A 309 -53.86 -16.33 -14.30
C ASP A 309 -55.34 -16.07 -14.10
N ASP A 310 -55.90 -15.41 -15.10
CA ASP A 310 -57.32 -15.33 -15.33
C ASP A 310 -57.81 -16.74 -15.82
N ASP A 311 -57.97 -17.66 -14.86
CA ASP A 311 -58.64 -18.91 -15.08
C ASP A 311 -60.13 -18.65 -15.28
N GLY A 312 -60.48 -18.41 -16.56
CA GLY A 312 -61.84 -18.35 -17.02
C GLY A 312 -62.63 -19.59 -16.63
N ASP A 313 -63.66 -19.39 -15.82
CA ASP A 313 -64.74 -20.31 -15.55
C ASP A 313 -65.35 -20.84 -16.87
N ASP A 314 -65.09 -22.08 -17.19
CA ASP A 314 -65.90 -22.82 -18.16
C ASP A 314 -66.88 -23.73 -17.43
N HIS A 315 -68.10 -23.21 -17.23
CA HIS A 315 -69.28 -23.99 -16.86
C HIS A 315 -69.74 -24.82 -18.05
N GLY A 316 -69.40 -26.08 -18.05
CA GLY A 316 -69.97 -27.10 -18.92
C GLY A 316 -70.95 -27.95 -18.13
N ASP A 317 -72.18 -27.54 -18.17
CA ASP A 317 -73.40 -28.33 -17.85
C ASP A 317 -73.65 -29.49 -18.87
N HIS A 318 -73.88 -30.66 -18.36
CA HIS A 318 -74.66 -31.78 -18.97
C HIS A 318 -74.52 -32.99 -18.06
N GLY A 319 -75.54 -33.50 -17.45
CA GLY A 319 -76.83 -33.91 -18.01
C GLY A 319 -76.86 -35.43 -17.99
N ASP A 320 -77.71 -35.96 -17.11
CA ASP A 320 -78.46 -37.20 -17.04
C ASP A 320 -77.97 -38.44 -17.86
N ASP A 321 -77.90 -39.53 -17.21
CA ASP A 321 -78.86 -40.67 -17.35
C ASP A 321 -78.25 -42.03 -16.89
N ASP A 322 -79.10 -42.73 -16.06
CA ASP A 322 -79.20 -44.17 -15.68
C ASP A 322 -78.28 -44.63 -14.49
#